data_1a8675c68e54cb4be24114d9c231f14a
#
_entry.id   1a8675c68e54cb4be24114d9c231f14a
#
_cell.length_a   1.000
_cell.length_b   1.000
_cell.length_c   1.000
_cell.angle_alpha   90.00
_cell.angle_beta   90.00
_cell.angle_gamma   90.00
#
_symmetry.space_group_name_H-M   'P 1'
#
loop_
_entity.id
_entity.type
_entity.pdbx_description
1 polymer ?
#
loop_
_entity_poly.entity_id
_entity_poly.type
_entity_poly.pdbx_seq_one_letter_code
_entity_poly.pdbx_strand_id
1 'polypeptide(L)'
;MTETQGLHIAVVGATGAVGQQMISTLEQRNLPIKKIIFLSSARSAGTKLTFKGEEIEVQEAKPESFEGIDIALFSAGGSVSKELAPEAVKRGAIVVDNTSAFRMDENVPLVVPEVNEADLKQHNGIIANPNCSTIQMVVALEPIRETYGLSKIVVSTYQAVSGAGAAAINELKEQARDLLDDKEIEPKILPVKGDEKHYQIAFNVIPQIDKFQDNGYTFEEMKMINETKKIMHMNDLPVAATCVRLPVVTGHSESVYIEVEKEGVSAHQIKDLMKTAPGVVLEDEPKQQIYPTPASSVGKNDVFVGRIRKDLDEDRGFHLWVVSDNLLKGAAWNSVQIAESLLKLGLVTVK
;
A
#
# COMPACT_ATOMS: atom_id res chain seq x y z
N MET A 1 38.68 16.13 -0.58
CA MET A 1 37.28 15.99 -0.98
C MET A 1 36.58 15.31 0.19
N THR A 2 35.74 16.03 0.91
CA THR A 2 34.94 15.46 2.00
C THR A 2 34.04 14.40 1.36
N GLU A 3 34.17 13.14 1.79
CA GLU A 3 33.22 12.09 1.39
C GLU A 3 31.81 12.59 1.72
N THR A 4 30.97 12.69 0.71
CA THR A 4 29.56 13.07 0.89
C THR A 4 28.91 12.00 1.76
N GLN A 5 28.50 12.35 2.96
CA GLN A 5 27.71 11.48 3.82
C GLN A 5 26.40 11.15 3.13
N GLY A 6 25.95 9.89 3.16
CA GLY A 6 24.70 9.48 2.51
C GLY A 6 24.33 8.03 2.85
N LEU A 7 23.04 7.69 2.68
CA LEU A 7 22.51 6.38 2.96
C LEU A 7 22.91 5.37 1.88
N HIS A 8 23.17 4.15 2.30
CA HIS A 8 23.27 2.98 1.42
C HIS A 8 21.92 2.24 1.44
N ILE A 9 21.25 2.21 0.30
CA ILE A 9 19.91 1.64 0.17
C ILE A 9 19.94 0.39 -0.71
N ALA A 10 19.22 -0.66 -0.31
CA ALA A 10 18.93 -1.82 -1.13
C ALA A 10 17.44 -1.86 -1.49
N VAL A 11 17.09 -2.14 -2.75
CA VAL A 11 15.72 -2.45 -3.18
C VAL A 11 15.65 -3.92 -3.55
N VAL A 12 14.91 -4.71 -2.77
CA VAL A 12 14.74 -6.15 -2.94
C VAL A 12 13.44 -6.43 -3.68
N GLY A 13 13.52 -7.15 -4.80
CA GLY A 13 12.41 -7.28 -5.76
C GLY A 13 12.37 -6.12 -6.74
N ALA A 14 13.52 -5.52 -7.04
CA ALA A 14 13.68 -4.32 -7.87
C ALA A 14 13.05 -4.41 -9.27
N THR A 15 12.99 -5.61 -9.86
CA THR A 15 12.40 -5.85 -11.20
C THR A 15 10.88 -5.99 -11.19
N GLY A 16 10.25 -6.09 -10.01
CA GLY A 16 8.79 -6.15 -9.86
C GLY A 16 8.12 -4.77 -9.99
N ALA A 17 6.80 -4.76 -10.19
CA ALA A 17 6.04 -3.52 -10.37
C ALA A 17 6.22 -2.54 -9.20
N VAL A 18 6.09 -3.00 -7.95
CA VAL A 18 6.29 -2.18 -6.75
C VAL A 18 7.77 -1.79 -6.59
N GLY A 19 8.72 -2.70 -6.87
CA GLY A 19 10.16 -2.40 -6.80
C GLY A 19 10.56 -1.26 -7.76
N GLN A 20 10.05 -1.27 -8.98
CA GLN A 20 10.26 -0.18 -9.94
C GLN A 20 9.65 1.15 -9.47
N GLN A 21 8.45 1.10 -8.85
CA GLN A 21 7.85 2.29 -8.24
C GLN A 21 8.67 2.79 -7.02
N MET A 22 9.25 1.90 -6.21
CA MET A 22 10.16 2.30 -5.14
C MET A 22 11.39 3.03 -5.68
N ILE A 23 12.00 2.52 -6.77
CA ILE A 23 13.14 3.17 -7.44
C ILE A 23 12.75 4.56 -7.93
N SER A 24 11.64 4.69 -8.66
CA SER A 24 11.13 5.97 -9.15
C SER A 24 10.79 6.94 -8.02
N THR A 25 10.21 6.44 -6.93
CA THR A 25 9.91 7.26 -5.74
C THR A 25 11.19 7.75 -5.06
N LEU A 26 12.22 6.92 -4.93
CA LEU A 26 13.53 7.33 -4.39
C LEU A 26 14.22 8.40 -5.25
N GLU A 27 13.99 8.40 -6.57
CA GLU A 27 14.48 9.46 -7.46
C GLU A 27 13.77 10.81 -7.24
N GLN A 28 12.46 10.75 -6.98
CA GLN A 28 11.63 11.95 -6.76
C GLN A 28 11.83 12.57 -5.37
N ARG A 29 12.24 11.76 -4.39
CA ARG A 29 12.40 12.19 -3.00
C ARG A 29 13.84 12.60 -2.71
N ASN A 30 14.01 13.52 -1.75
CA ASN A 30 15.30 14.10 -1.40
C ASN A 30 16.06 13.32 -0.31
N LEU A 31 15.98 11.97 -0.33
CA LEU A 31 16.82 11.17 0.55
C LEU A 31 18.30 11.32 0.15
N PRO A 32 19.22 11.50 1.11
CA PRO A 32 20.65 11.62 0.84
C PRO A 32 21.23 10.22 0.54
N ILE A 33 21.03 9.74 -0.70
CA ILE A 33 21.48 8.42 -1.13
C ILE A 33 22.89 8.52 -1.67
N LYS A 34 23.84 7.84 -1.03
CA LYS A 34 25.25 7.69 -1.47
C LYS A 34 25.43 6.45 -2.34
N LYS A 35 24.72 5.38 -2.03
CA LYS A 35 24.78 4.13 -2.78
C LYS A 35 23.40 3.48 -2.84
N ILE A 36 23.04 2.97 -4.00
CA ILE A 36 21.84 2.15 -4.17
C ILE A 36 22.23 0.84 -4.86
N ILE A 37 21.63 -0.27 -4.42
CA ILE A 37 21.77 -1.56 -5.07
C ILE A 37 20.39 -2.15 -5.35
N PHE A 38 20.28 -2.86 -6.45
CA PHE A 38 19.06 -3.54 -6.87
C PHE A 38 19.24 -5.04 -6.73
N LEU A 39 18.34 -5.65 -5.97
CA LEU A 39 18.37 -7.07 -5.67
C LEU A 39 17.10 -7.75 -6.18
N SER A 40 17.25 -8.93 -6.78
CA SER A 40 16.13 -9.72 -7.28
C SER A 40 16.49 -11.23 -7.27
N SER A 41 15.63 -12.06 -7.87
CA SER A 41 15.93 -13.49 -8.02
C SER A 41 17.11 -13.73 -8.98
N ALA A 42 17.76 -14.89 -8.89
CA ALA A 42 18.83 -15.31 -9.81
C ALA A 42 18.42 -15.15 -11.29
N ARG A 43 17.14 -15.41 -11.62
CA ARG A 43 16.61 -15.27 -12.99
C ARG A 43 16.67 -13.83 -13.52
N SER A 44 16.55 -12.85 -12.64
CA SER A 44 16.53 -11.41 -12.98
C SER A 44 17.90 -10.75 -12.79
N ALA A 45 18.87 -11.44 -12.22
CA ALA A 45 20.25 -10.94 -12.09
C ALA A 45 20.85 -10.66 -13.47
N GLY A 46 21.67 -9.61 -13.59
CA GLY A 46 22.22 -9.11 -14.84
C GLY A 46 21.31 -8.16 -15.62
N THR A 47 20.02 -8.03 -15.24
CA THR A 47 19.15 -6.97 -15.78
C THR A 47 19.66 -5.60 -15.34
N LYS A 48 19.57 -4.60 -16.20
CA LYS A 48 19.94 -3.23 -15.87
C LYS A 48 18.71 -2.38 -15.61
N LEU A 49 18.73 -1.61 -14.54
CA LEU A 49 17.72 -0.62 -14.18
C LEU A 49 18.39 0.75 -14.02
N THR A 50 17.66 1.82 -14.36
CA THR A 50 18.19 3.19 -14.28
C THR A 50 17.85 3.82 -12.93
N PHE A 51 18.80 4.54 -12.32
CA PHE A 51 18.59 5.40 -11.17
C PHE A 51 19.37 6.70 -11.35
N LYS A 52 18.68 7.83 -11.32
CA LYS A 52 19.28 9.19 -11.55
C LYS A 52 20.13 9.27 -12.82
N GLY A 53 19.72 8.58 -13.87
CA GLY A 53 20.41 8.55 -15.16
C GLY A 53 21.58 7.54 -15.27
N GLU A 54 21.91 6.81 -14.22
CA GLU A 54 22.93 5.78 -14.21
C GLU A 54 22.31 4.38 -14.35
N GLU A 55 22.90 3.54 -15.18
CA GLU A 55 22.52 2.12 -15.27
C GLU A 55 23.16 1.33 -14.13
N ILE A 56 22.33 0.64 -13.34
CA ILE A 56 22.76 -0.22 -12.25
C ILE A 56 22.32 -1.65 -12.55
N GLU A 57 23.26 -2.57 -12.46
CA GLU A 57 23.00 -3.99 -12.67
C GLU A 57 22.29 -4.59 -11.45
N VAL A 58 21.21 -5.32 -11.70
CA VAL A 58 20.46 -6.07 -10.71
C VAL A 58 21.27 -7.30 -10.30
N GLN A 59 21.48 -7.46 -8.99
CA GLN A 59 22.19 -8.58 -8.39
C GLN A 59 21.21 -9.61 -7.83
N GLU A 60 21.67 -10.85 -7.69
CA GLU A 60 20.93 -11.86 -6.96
C GLU A 60 20.86 -11.50 -5.47
N ALA A 61 19.65 -11.55 -4.90
CA ALA A 61 19.44 -11.29 -3.48
C ALA A 61 19.98 -12.46 -2.63
N LYS A 62 21.00 -12.18 -1.83
CA LYS A 62 21.67 -13.13 -0.92
C LYS A 62 21.92 -12.45 0.43
N PRO A 63 22.11 -13.21 1.52
CA PRO A 63 22.41 -12.62 2.83
C PRO A 63 23.57 -11.60 2.79
N GLU A 64 24.66 -11.91 2.05
CA GLU A 64 25.85 -11.07 1.93
C GLU A 64 25.61 -9.75 1.21
N SER A 65 24.53 -9.69 0.40
CA SER A 65 24.16 -8.47 -0.33
C SER A 65 23.78 -7.28 0.60
N PHE A 66 23.51 -7.56 1.87
CA PHE A 66 23.12 -6.53 2.85
C PHE A 66 24.29 -5.96 3.64
N GLU A 67 25.53 -6.37 3.38
CA GLU A 67 26.71 -5.81 4.05
C GLU A 67 26.86 -4.31 3.71
N GLY A 68 26.90 -3.49 4.76
CA GLY A 68 27.04 -2.04 4.64
C GLY A 68 25.79 -1.33 4.12
N ILE A 69 24.63 -1.97 4.06
CA ILE A 69 23.35 -1.35 3.76
C ILE A 69 22.77 -0.75 5.03
N ASP A 70 22.23 0.46 4.94
CA ASP A 70 21.57 1.17 6.03
C ASP A 70 20.07 0.89 6.04
N ILE A 71 19.41 0.95 4.87
CA ILE A 71 17.98 0.66 4.71
C ILE A 71 17.76 -0.30 3.53
N ALA A 72 16.94 -1.34 3.74
CA ALA A 72 16.53 -2.27 2.71
C ALA A 72 15.00 -2.25 2.52
N LEU A 73 14.54 -1.87 1.32
CA LEU A 73 13.14 -1.85 0.93
C LEU A 73 12.77 -3.17 0.25
N PHE A 74 11.86 -3.94 0.84
CA PHE A 74 11.50 -5.29 0.40
C PHE A 74 10.15 -5.30 -0.33
N SER A 75 10.12 -5.88 -1.54
CA SER A 75 8.89 -6.16 -2.29
C SER A 75 8.97 -7.46 -3.12
N ALA A 76 9.73 -8.45 -2.67
CA ALA A 76 10.02 -9.68 -3.42
C ALA A 76 9.10 -10.88 -3.09
N GLY A 77 8.09 -10.67 -2.24
CA GLY A 77 7.17 -11.71 -1.76
C GLY A 77 7.51 -12.24 -0.37
N GLY A 78 6.49 -12.75 0.34
CA GLY A 78 6.59 -13.05 1.77
C GLY A 78 7.60 -14.15 2.14
N SER A 79 7.82 -15.13 1.28
CA SER A 79 8.84 -16.18 1.52
C SER A 79 10.25 -15.60 1.51
N VAL A 80 10.56 -14.73 0.55
CA VAL A 80 11.85 -14.04 0.44
C VAL A 80 12.05 -13.09 1.63
N SER A 81 10.99 -12.37 2.05
CA SER A 81 11.07 -11.52 3.24
C SER A 81 11.36 -12.32 4.49
N LYS A 82 10.68 -13.44 4.71
CA LYS A 82 10.93 -14.30 5.88
C LYS A 82 12.35 -14.85 5.93
N GLU A 83 12.94 -15.14 4.77
CA GLU A 83 14.31 -15.64 4.66
C GLU A 83 15.35 -14.52 4.82
N LEU A 84 15.22 -13.44 4.05
CA LEU A 84 16.29 -12.44 3.91
C LEU A 84 16.17 -11.23 4.84
N ALA A 85 14.98 -10.85 5.32
CA ALA A 85 14.85 -9.70 6.19
C ALA A 85 15.60 -9.86 7.53
N PRO A 86 15.52 -11.02 8.23
CA PRO A 86 16.34 -11.24 9.42
C PRO A 86 17.85 -11.21 9.13
N GLU A 87 18.26 -11.68 7.96
CA GLU A 87 19.67 -11.66 7.54
C GLU A 87 20.18 -10.23 7.26
N ALA A 88 19.32 -9.38 6.67
CA ALA A 88 19.62 -7.97 6.50
C ALA A 88 19.79 -7.24 7.85
N VAL A 89 18.89 -7.51 8.80
CA VAL A 89 18.95 -6.94 10.17
C VAL A 89 20.22 -7.38 10.91
N LYS A 90 20.61 -8.64 10.81
CA LYS A 90 21.89 -9.14 11.41
C LYS A 90 23.13 -8.41 10.89
N ARG A 91 23.05 -7.86 9.65
CA ARG A 91 24.13 -7.07 9.03
C ARG A 91 24.00 -5.57 9.24
N GLY A 92 23.04 -5.16 10.09
CA GLY A 92 22.83 -3.78 10.51
C GLY A 92 21.93 -2.94 9.61
N ALA A 93 21.25 -3.53 8.63
CA ALA A 93 20.26 -2.83 7.84
C ALA A 93 18.91 -2.73 8.59
N ILE A 94 18.21 -1.61 8.41
CA ILE A 94 16.81 -1.50 8.78
C ILE A 94 15.97 -1.92 7.57
N VAL A 95 15.06 -2.87 7.77
CA VAL A 95 14.19 -3.40 6.71
C VAL A 95 12.84 -2.72 6.76
N VAL A 96 12.37 -2.22 5.61
CA VAL A 96 10.98 -1.81 5.38
C VAL A 96 10.35 -2.84 4.45
N ASP A 97 9.50 -3.70 4.98
CA ASP A 97 8.91 -4.82 4.26
C ASP A 97 7.49 -4.54 3.77
N ASN A 98 7.31 -4.47 2.45
CA ASN A 98 5.99 -4.29 1.83
C ASN A 98 5.19 -5.59 1.72
N THR A 99 5.73 -6.74 2.10
CA THR A 99 4.99 -8.00 2.08
C THR A 99 4.11 -8.17 3.32
N SER A 100 3.27 -9.20 3.33
CA SER A 100 2.46 -9.51 4.51
C SER A 100 3.19 -10.33 5.58
N ALA A 101 4.49 -10.61 5.38
CA ALA A 101 5.23 -11.59 6.17
C ALA A 101 5.29 -11.28 7.68
N PHE A 102 5.41 -10.00 8.03
CA PHE A 102 5.63 -9.54 9.41
C PHE A 102 4.56 -8.58 9.94
N ARG A 103 3.53 -8.25 9.14
CA ARG A 103 2.56 -7.21 9.49
C ARG A 103 1.86 -7.42 10.83
N MET A 104 1.56 -8.68 11.17
CA MET A 104 0.86 -9.02 12.40
C MET A 104 1.78 -9.54 13.52
N ASP A 105 3.10 -9.50 13.31
CA ASP A 105 4.07 -9.78 14.38
C ASP A 105 4.01 -8.64 15.42
N GLU A 106 3.87 -9.00 16.71
CA GLU A 106 3.75 -8.03 17.82
C GLU A 106 5.01 -7.16 17.98
N ASN A 107 6.18 -7.69 17.62
CA ASN A 107 7.46 -7.00 17.73
C ASN A 107 7.83 -6.20 16.48
N VAL A 108 6.98 -6.19 15.45
CA VAL A 108 7.21 -5.45 14.20
C VAL A 108 6.16 -4.34 14.08
N PRO A 109 6.58 -3.05 14.10
CA PRO A 109 5.65 -1.95 13.87
C PRO A 109 5.10 -1.99 12.44
N LEU A 110 3.81 -1.74 12.31
CA LEU A 110 3.07 -1.65 11.06
C LEU A 110 2.72 -0.18 10.83
N VAL A 111 3.39 0.50 9.87
CA VAL A 111 3.46 1.95 9.89
C VAL A 111 2.87 2.61 8.64
N VAL A 112 2.02 3.60 8.89
CA VAL A 112 1.60 4.63 7.94
C VAL A 112 2.02 5.97 8.53
N PRO A 113 3.00 6.70 7.97
CA PRO A 113 3.57 7.90 8.59
C PRO A 113 2.56 8.98 8.96
N GLU A 114 1.47 9.14 8.21
CA GLU A 114 0.41 10.09 8.52
C GLU A 114 -0.46 9.68 9.72
N VAL A 115 -0.34 8.43 10.21
CA VAL A 115 -1.18 7.86 11.26
C VAL A 115 -0.39 7.58 12.53
N ASN A 116 0.68 6.81 12.41
CA ASN A 116 1.42 6.28 13.56
C ASN A 116 2.94 6.33 13.40
N GLU A 117 3.48 7.43 12.84
CA GLU A 117 4.94 7.63 12.65
C GLU A 117 5.75 7.31 13.93
N ALA A 118 5.18 7.59 15.11
CA ALA A 118 5.83 7.38 16.39
C ALA A 118 6.18 5.91 16.70
N ASP A 119 5.45 4.96 16.10
CA ASP A 119 5.67 3.53 16.29
C ASP A 119 7.01 3.07 15.71
N LEU A 120 7.58 3.84 14.79
CA LEU A 120 8.93 3.59 14.27
C LEU A 120 9.99 3.47 15.38
N LYS A 121 9.80 4.15 16.51
CA LYS A 121 10.74 4.10 17.65
C LYS A 121 10.79 2.72 18.33
N GLN A 122 9.83 1.86 18.04
CA GLN A 122 9.70 0.52 18.65
C GLN A 122 10.29 -0.59 17.75
N HIS A 123 10.83 -0.26 16.55
CA HIS A 123 11.32 -1.28 15.63
C HIS A 123 12.55 -2.01 16.20
N ASN A 124 12.62 -3.30 15.91
CA ASN A 124 13.76 -4.18 16.20
C ASN A 124 14.52 -4.55 14.90
N GLY A 125 14.64 -3.60 13.98
CA GLY A 125 15.28 -3.76 12.68
C GLY A 125 14.34 -4.05 11.52
N ILE A 126 13.12 -4.55 11.76
CA ILE A 126 12.09 -4.75 10.72
C ILE A 126 10.91 -3.82 10.99
N ILE A 127 10.40 -3.19 9.93
CA ILE A 127 9.19 -2.36 9.90
C ILE A 127 8.31 -2.90 8.78
N ALA A 128 7.05 -3.14 9.03
CA ALA A 128 6.10 -3.58 8.03
C ALA A 128 5.38 -2.40 7.39
N ASN A 129 5.29 -2.43 6.05
CA ASN A 129 4.44 -1.56 5.26
C ASN A 129 3.08 -2.23 5.09
N PRO A 130 1.96 -1.55 5.41
CA PRO A 130 0.65 -2.19 5.43
C PRO A 130 0.12 -2.59 4.03
N ASN A 131 -1.03 -3.24 4.03
CA ASN A 131 -1.82 -3.53 2.82
C ASN A 131 -2.25 -2.25 2.11
N CYS A 132 -2.26 -2.26 0.78
CA CYS A 132 -2.53 -1.08 -0.03
C CYS A 132 -3.91 -0.45 0.23
N SER A 133 -4.95 -1.26 0.38
CA SER A 133 -6.29 -0.77 0.71
C SER A 133 -6.34 -0.26 2.15
N THR A 134 -5.68 -0.94 3.10
CA THR A 134 -5.59 -0.46 4.49
C THR A 134 -4.93 0.92 4.57
N ILE A 135 -3.82 1.16 3.85
CA ILE A 135 -3.11 2.45 3.91
C ILE A 135 -4.03 3.60 3.53
N GLN A 136 -4.70 3.53 2.38
CA GLN A 136 -5.55 4.63 1.92
C GLN A 136 -6.73 4.89 2.86
N MET A 137 -7.33 3.83 3.41
CA MET A 137 -8.44 3.94 4.34
C MET A 137 -8.00 4.63 5.65
N VAL A 138 -6.92 4.18 6.28
CA VAL A 138 -6.49 4.74 7.56
C VAL A 138 -5.99 6.17 7.43
N VAL A 139 -5.33 6.55 6.32
CA VAL A 139 -4.94 7.94 6.04
C VAL A 139 -6.17 8.85 5.95
N ALA A 140 -7.23 8.41 5.28
CA ALA A 140 -8.47 9.17 5.18
C ALA A 140 -9.23 9.26 6.51
N LEU A 141 -9.14 8.23 7.36
CA LEU A 141 -9.92 8.15 8.60
C LEU A 141 -9.20 8.72 9.82
N GLU A 142 -7.87 8.80 9.83
CA GLU A 142 -7.10 9.26 10.99
C GLU A 142 -7.49 10.67 11.47
N PRO A 143 -7.62 11.68 10.61
CA PRO A 143 -8.07 13.00 11.05
C PRO A 143 -9.45 12.99 11.71
N ILE A 144 -10.35 12.12 11.22
CA ILE A 144 -11.69 11.95 11.80
C ILE A 144 -11.60 11.30 13.18
N ARG A 145 -10.80 10.23 13.29
CA ARG A 145 -10.56 9.52 14.56
C ARG A 145 -10.01 10.45 15.63
N GLU A 146 -8.99 11.24 15.30
CA GLU A 146 -8.38 12.17 16.25
C GLU A 146 -9.35 13.28 16.72
N THR A 147 -10.24 13.73 15.82
CA THR A 147 -11.10 14.88 16.11
C THR A 147 -12.46 14.50 16.71
N TYR A 148 -13.02 13.37 16.25
CA TYR A 148 -14.41 12.98 16.56
C TYR A 148 -14.53 11.57 17.15
N GLY A 149 -13.44 10.80 17.24
CA GLY A 149 -13.47 9.37 17.55
C GLY A 149 -14.04 8.53 16.42
N LEU A 150 -13.82 7.22 16.50
CA LEU A 150 -14.43 6.22 15.60
C LEU A 150 -14.97 5.07 16.43
N SER A 151 -16.24 4.71 16.21
CA SER A 151 -16.89 3.59 16.87
C SER A 151 -17.19 2.41 15.95
N LYS A 152 -17.12 2.60 14.61
CA LYS A 152 -17.35 1.54 13.64
C LYS A 152 -16.82 1.91 12.25
N ILE A 153 -16.36 0.92 11.51
CA ILE A 153 -16.00 1.03 10.08
C ILE A 153 -16.65 -0.12 9.32
N VAL A 154 -17.31 0.20 8.19
CA VAL A 154 -17.75 -0.76 7.20
C VAL A 154 -17.20 -0.32 5.85
N VAL A 155 -16.45 -1.17 5.17
CA VAL A 155 -15.80 -0.83 3.91
C VAL A 155 -16.07 -1.88 2.84
N SER A 156 -16.37 -1.42 1.64
CA SER A 156 -16.31 -2.22 0.41
C SER A 156 -15.21 -1.65 -0.47
N THR A 157 -14.27 -2.50 -0.89
CA THR A 157 -13.18 -2.09 -1.77
C THR A 157 -13.48 -2.46 -3.22
N TYR A 158 -12.95 -1.64 -4.12
CA TYR A 158 -13.03 -1.78 -5.58
C TYR A 158 -11.60 -1.75 -6.10
N GLN A 159 -10.94 -2.94 -6.09
CA GLN A 159 -9.50 -3.05 -6.25
C GLN A 159 -9.07 -3.36 -7.68
N ALA A 160 -8.10 -2.60 -8.16
CA ALA A 160 -7.46 -2.78 -9.45
C ALA A 160 -6.65 -4.09 -9.53
N VAL A 161 -6.49 -4.64 -10.73
CA VAL A 161 -5.76 -5.89 -10.98
C VAL A 161 -4.25 -5.78 -10.72
N SER A 162 -3.68 -4.56 -10.75
CA SER A 162 -2.25 -4.35 -10.45
C SER A 162 -1.84 -4.84 -9.05
N GLY A 163 -2.78 -4.89 -8.10
CA GLY A 163 -2.56 -5.49 -6.78
C GLY A 163 -2.23 -6.99 -6.83
N ALA A 164 -2.65 -7.70 -7.88
CA ALA A 164 -2.30 -9.10 -8.16
C ALA A 164 -1.07 -9.25 -9.09
N GLY A 165 -0.42 -8.14 -9.46
CA GLY A 165 0.82 -8.11 -10.21
C GLY A 165 0.65 -8.06 -11.74
N ALA A 166 1.79 -8.06 -12.44
CA ALA A 166 1.83 -7.86 -13.90
C ALA A 166 1.05 -8.92 -14.70
N ALA A 167 1.01 -10.15 -14.22
CA ALA A 167 0.27 -11.22 -14.89
C ALA A 167 -1.23 -10.93 -14.94
N ALA A 168 -1.83 -10.40 -13.86
CA ALA A 168 -3.24 -10.04 -13.82
C ALA A 168 -3.55 -8.81 -14.68
N ILE A 169 -2.62 -7.86 -14.79
CA ILE A 169 -2.75 -6.72 -15.73
C ILE A 169 -2.79 -7.22 -17.18
N ASN A 170 -1.89 -8.14 -17.52
CA ASN A 170 -1.84 -8.71 -18.88
C ASN A 170 -3.10 -9.52 -19.17
N GLU A 171 -3.54 -10.37 -18.24
CA GLU A 171 -4.78 -11.13 -18.36
C GLU A 171 -5.99 -10.22 -18.63
N LEU A 172 -6.17 -9.14 -17.86
CA LEU A 172 -7.24 -8.18 -18.10
C LEU A 172 -7.19 -7.60 -19.51
N LYS A 173 -6.00 -7.18 -19.97
CA LYS A 173 -5.84 -6.56 -21.29
C LYS A 173 -6.07 -7.54 -22.43
N GLU A 174 -5.62 -8.77 -22.28
CA GLU A 174 -5.81 -9.85 -23.27
C GLU A 174 -7.28 -10.24 -23.33
N GLN A 175 -7.93 -10.54 -22.21
CA GLN A 175 -9.34 -10.86 -22.15
C GLN A 175 -10.22 -9.73 -22.74
N ALA A 176 -9.92 -8.46 -22.41
CA ALA A 176 -10.69 -7.34 -22.95
C ALA A 176 -10.59 -7.25 -24.48
N ARG A 177 -9.39 -7.46 -25.04
CA ARG A 177 -9.17 -7.47 -26.50
C ARG A 177 -9.90 -8.64 -27.15
N ASP A 178 -9.72 -9.84 -26.61
CA ASP A 178 -10.27 -11.05 -27.20
C ASP A 178 -11.81 -11.05 -27.17
N LEU A 179 -12.42 -10.59 -26.08
CA LEU A 179 -13.88 -10.44 -25.98
C LEU A 179 -14.45 -9.38 -26.95
N LEU A 180 -13.72 -8.28 -27.21
CA LEU A 180 -14.13 -7.29 -28.21
C LEU A 180 -14.00 -7.82 -29.66
N ASP A 181 -13.14 -8.80 -29.85
CA ASP A 181 -12.96 -9.50 -31.13
C ASP A 181 -13.85 -10.77 -31.25
N ASP A 182 -14.85 -10.94 -30.37
CA ASP A 182 -15.74 -12.12 -30.30
C ASP A 182 -14.99 -13.45 -30.18
N LYS A 183 -13.80 -13.47 -29.52
CA LYS A 183 -13.02 -14.66 -29.26
C LYS A 183 -13.34 -15.27 -27.89
N GLU A 184 -13.18 -16.57 -27.79
CA GLU A 184 -13.23 -17.28 -26.51
C GLU A 184 -12.02 -16.92 -25.64
N ILE A 185 -12.23 -16.84 -24.33
CA ILE A 185 -11.18 -16.57 -23.34
C ILE A 185 -11.08 -17.71 -22.34
N GLU A 186 -9.87 -17.92 -21.81
CA GLU A 186 -9.59 -18.86 -20.74
C GLU A 186 -8.94 -18.12 -19.56
N PRO A 187 -9.67 -17.86 -18.45
CA PRO A 187 -9.11 -17.24 -17.25
C PRO A 187 -8.04 -18.12 -16.59
N LYS A 188 -6.92 -17.53 -16.11
CA LYS A 188 -5.76 -18.26 -15.59
C LYS A 188 -5.15 -17.70 -14.29
N ILE A 189 -5.50 -16.46 -13.92
CA ILE A 189 -4.83 -15.76 -12.83
C ILE A 189 -5.78 -15.45 -11.66
N LEU A 190 -6.96 -14.88 -11.96
CA LEU A 190 -7.84 -14.37 -10.91
C LEU A 190 -8.99 -15.33 -10.58
N PRO A 191 -9.47 -15.38 -9.31
CA PRO A 191 -9.11 -14.49 -8.18
C PRO A 191 -7.77 -14.79 -7.53
N VAL A 192 -7.29 -16.04 -7.55
CA VAL A 192 -6.05 -16.48 -6.87
C VAL A 192 -5.20 -17.29 -7.84
N LYS A 193 -4.01 -16.81 -8.13
CA LYS A 193 -3.05 -17.52 -8.96
C LYS A 193 -2.65 -18.86 -8.31
N GLY A 194 -2.80 -19.94 -9.05
CA GLY A 194 -2.47 -21.29 -8.59
C GLY A 194 -3.62 -22.07 -7.97
N ASP A 195 -4.81 -21.48 -7.86
CA ASP A 195 -6.03 -22.24 -7.58
C ASP A 195 -6.53 -22.93 -8.88
N GLU A 196 -7.38 -23.94 -8.74
CA GLU A 196 -7.92 -24.68 -9.89
C GLU A 196 -8.97 -23.87 -10.66
N LYS A 197 -9.71 -22.99 -9.98
CA LYS A 197 -10.82 -22.23 -10.56
C LYS A 197 -10.46 -20.77 -10.73
N HIS A 198 -10.63 -20.28 -11.94
CA HIS A 198 -10.44 -18.88 -12.30
C HIS A 198 -11.69 -18.30 -12.93
N TYR A 199 -11.79 -16.97 -12.88
CA TYR A 199 -12.93 -16.22 -13.43
C TYR A 199 -12.45 -15.15 -14.40
N GLN A 200 -13.23 -14.91 -15.43
CA GLN A 200 -13.08 -13.75 -16.29
C GLN A 200 -13.05 -12.47 -15.45
N ILE A 201 -12.08 -11.60 -15.72
CA ILE A 201 -12.02 -10.27 -15.09
C ILE A 201 -12.46 -9.15 -16.05
N ALA A 202 -12.18 -9.25 -17.35
CA ALA A 202 -12.64 -8.23 -18.30
C ALA A 202 -14.16 -8.15 -18.32
N PHE A 203 -14.69 -6.93 -18.16
CA PHE A 203 -16.14 -6.63 -18.10
C PHE A 203 -16.90 -7.37 -16.99
N ASN A 204 -16.21 -7.72 -15.89
CA ASN A 204 -16.78 -8.46 -14.76
C ASN A 204 -16.28 -7.91 -13.43
N VAL A 205 -16.89 -8.33 -12.33
CA VAL A 205 -16.45 -8.08 -10.95
C VAL A 205 -16.32 -9.41 -10.20
N ILE A 206 -15.26 -9.55 -9.41
CA ILE A 206 -14.98 -10.78 -8.67
C ILE A 206 -14.99 -10.44 -7.17
N PRO A 207 -16.00 -10.91 -6.38
CA PRO A 207 -16.10 -10.63 -4.95
C PRO A 207 -15.19 -11.54 -4.11
N GLN A 208 -13.94 -11.62 -4.54
CA GLN A 208 -12.90 -12.39 -3.88
C GLN A 208 -11.54 -11.82 -4.22
N ILE A 209 -10.76 -11.49 -3.19
CA ILE A 209 -9.35 -11.17 -3.30
C ILE A 209 -8.62 -12.02 -2.27
N ASP A 210 -7.63 -12.82 -2.73
CA ASP A 210 -6.94 -13.83 -1.93
C ASP A 210 -7.87 -15.01 -1.54
N LYS A 211 -7.37 -15.97 -0.76
CA LYS A 211 -8.08 -17.18 -0.36
C LYS A 211 -9.08 -16.92 0.76
N PHE A 212 -10.15 -17.70 0.78
CA PHE A 212 -11.07 -17.71 1.90
C PHE A 212 -10.46 -18.39 3.13
N GLN A 213 -10.89 -17.93 4.30
CA GLN A 213 -10.63 -18.53 5.60
C GLN A 213 -11.89 -19.23 6.12
N ASP A 214 -11.76 -20.03 7.19
CA ASP A 214 -12.87 -20.79 7.77
C ASP A 214 -14.01 -19.90 8.32
N ASN A 215 -13.72 -18.64 8.62
CA ASN A 215 -14.70 -17.65 9.07
C ASN A 215 -15.53 -17.01 7.95
N GLY A 216 -15.30 -17.41 6.68
CA GLY A 216 -15.98 -16.89 5.51
C GLY A 216 -15.41 -15.58 4.93
N TYR A 217 -14.41 -14.99 5.59
CA TYR A 217 -13.67 -13.84 5.06
C TYR A 217 -12.48 -14.28 4.21
N THR A 218 -12.07 -13.46 3.27
CA THR A 218 -10.80 -13.67 2.57
C THR A 218 -9.61 -13.15 3.41
N PHE A 219 -8.39 -13.60 3.07
CA PHE A 219 -7.18 -13.05 3.70
C PHE A 219 -7.07 -11.54 3.48
N GLU A 220 -7.50 -11.03 2.32
CA GLU A 220 -7.48 -9.59 2.04
C GLU A 220 -8.40 -8.80 2.98
N GLU A 221 -9.61 -9.28 3.21
CA GLU A 221 -10.56 -8.69 4.16
C GLU A 221 -10.02 -8.72 5.58
N MET A 222 -9.41 -9.84 6.00
CA MET A 222 -8.80 -9.94 7.32
C MET A 222 -7.58 -9.03 7.49
N LYS A 223 -6.79 -8.78 6.42
CA LYS A 223 -5.73 -7.76 6.45
C LYS A 223 -6.32 -6.39 6.76
N MET A 224 -7.36 -5.96 6.05
CA MET A 224 -8.00 -4.67 6.31
C MET A 224 -8.51 -4.54 7.74
N ILE A 225 -9.14 -5.59 8.27
CA ILE A 225 -9.69 -5.60 9.62
C ILE A 225 -8.56 -5.51 10.67
N ASN A 226 -7.59 -6.41 10.60
CA ASN A 226 -6.57 -6.55 11.64
C ASN A 226 -5.51 -5.44 11.56
N GLU A 227 -5.09 -5.07 10.35
CA GLU A 227 -4.10 -4.02 10.16
C GLU A 227 -4.64 -2.65 10.58
N THR A 228 -5.91 -2.32 10.28
CA THR A 228 -6.56 -1.10 10.75
C THR A 228 -6.53 -0.98 12.26
N LYS A 229 -6.91 -2.05 12.97
CA LYS A 229 -6.89 -2.08 14.44
C LYS A 229 -5.49 -1.87 15.01
N LYS A 230 -4.48 -2.51 14.39
CA LYS A 230 -3.08 -2.40 14.81
C LYS A 230 -2.53 -0.99 14.58
N ILE A 231 -2.72 -0.43 13.39
CA ILE A 231 -2.19 0.88 13.01
C ILE A 231 -2.83 2.01 13.83
N MET A 232 -4.16 1.95 14.04
CA MET A 232 -4.89 2.96 14.79
C MET A 232 -4.87 2.75 16.31
N HIS A 233 -4.23 1.67 16.80
CA HIS A 233 -4.23 1.28 18.23
C HIS A 233 -5.64 1.11 18.81
N MET A 234 -6.57 0.56 18.02
CA MET A 234 -7.99 0.39 18.36
C MET A 234 -8.41 -1.09 18.26
N ASN A 235 -7.90 -1.93 19.16
CA ASN A 235 -8.11 -3.39 19.10
C ASN A 235 -9.59 -3.80 19.09
N ASP A 236 -10.45 -3.05 19.77
CA ASP A 236 -11.87 -3.35 19.91
C ASP A 236 -12.76 -2.66 18.84
N LEU A 237 -12.16 -1.89 17.91
CA LEU A 237 -12.94 -1.22 16.86
C LEU A 237 -13.62 -2.25 15.95
N PRO A 238 -14.96 -2.22 15.82
CA PRO A 238 -15.67 -3.02 14.84
C PRO A 238 -15.32 -2.58 13.43
N VAL A 239 -14.70 -3.47 12.65
CA VAL A 239 -14.37 -3.25 11.24
C VAL A 239 -14.94 -4.40 10.44
N ALA A 240 -15.75 -4.11 9.41
CA ALA A 240 -16.25 -5.08 8.46
C ALA A 240 -15.76 -4.71 7.05
N ALA A 241 -15.23 -5.66 6.32
CA ALA A 241 -14.68 -5.47 4.99
C ALA A 241 -15.25 -6.46 3.98
N THR A 242 -15.50 -5.98 2.76
CA THR A 242 -15.75 -6.82 1.58
C THR A 242 -14.83 -6.34 0.47
N CYS A 243 -13.97 -7.24 -0.03
CA CYS A 243 -12.96 -6.90 -1.02
C CYS A 243 -13.32 -7.44 -2.40
N VAL A 244 -13.45 -6.55 -3.39
CA VAL A 244 -13.88 -6.87 -4.75
C VAL A 244 -12.79 -6.49 -5.76
N ARG A 245 -12.47 -7.42 -6.69
CA ARG A 245 -11.58 -7.17 -7.82
C ARG A 245 -12.37 -6.64 -9.00
N LEU A 246 -11.91 -5.51 -9.56
CA LEU A 246 -12.51 -4.85 -10.71
C LEU A 246 -11.60 -4.89 -11.95
N PRO A 247 -12.18 -4.72 -13.17
CA PRO A 247 -11.42 -4.61 -14.42
C PRO A 247 -10.80 -3.21 -14.58
N VAL A 248 -10.08 -2.77 -13.55
CA VAL A 248 -9.32 -1.51 -13.50
C VAL A 248 -7.85 -1.87 -13.40
N VAL A 249 -6.99 -1.22 -14.21
CA VAL A 249 -5.57 -1.57 -14.27
C VAL A 249 -4.85 -1.18 -12.98
N THR A 250 -4.99 0.07 -12.54
CA THR A 250 -4.32 0.63 -11.35
C THR A 250 -5.28 1.60 -10.65
N GLY A 251 -5.10 1.77 -9.35
CA GLY A 251 -5.91 2.63 -8.48
C GLY A 251 -7.03 1.85 -7.78
N HIS A 252 -6.96 1.80 -6.44
CA HIS A 252 -8.01 1.22 -5.61
C HIS A 252 -9.00 2.29 -5.19
N SER A 253 -10.27 1.93 -5.20
CA SER A 253 -11.34 2.76 -4.64
C SER A 253 -12.01 2.05 -3.49
N GLU A 254 -12.62 2.82 -2.58
CA GLU A 254 -13.32 2.29 -1.41
C GLU A 254 -14.57 3.09 -1.13
N SER A 255 -15.67 2.39 -0.86
CA SER A 255 -16.86 2.94 -0.24
C SER A 255 -16.78 2.66 1.25
N VAL A 256 -16.56 3.72 2.04
CA VAL A 256 -16.36 3.62 3.48
C VAL A 256 -17.55 4.24 4.21
N TYR A 257 -18.15 3.47 5.10
CA TYR A 257 -19.11 3.93 6.11
C TYR A 257 -18.42 3.93 7.47
N ILE A 258 -18.59 5.00 8.22
CA ILE A 258 -18.07 5.14 9.58
C ILE A 258 -19.16 5.63 10.52
N GLU A 259 -19.02 5.24 11.78
CA GLU A 259 -19.71 5.89 12.90
C GLU A 259 -18.68 6.60 13.78
N VAL A 260 -18.92 7.88 14.07
CA VAL A 260 -18.08 8.67 14.99
C VAL A 260 -18.62 8.60 16.42
N GLU A 261 -17.73 8.81 17.40
CA GLU A 261 -18.16 8.83 18.82
C GLU A 261 -18.87 10.12 19.19
N LYS A 262 -18.41 11.24 18.64
CA LYS A 262 -18.94 12.58 18.95
C LYS A 262 -20.28 12.81 18.27
N GLU A 263 -21.25 13.28 19.04
CA GLU A 263 -22.57 13.68 18.54
C GLU A 263 -22.54 15.07 17.87
N GLY A 264 -23.53 15.34 17.02
CA GLY A 264 -23.73 16.63 16.39
C GLY A 264 -22.70 17.01 15.31
N VAL A 265 -21.89 16.05 14.84
CA VAL A 265 -20.95 16.27 13.74
C VAL A 265 -21.71 16.39 12.43
N SER A 266 -21.31 17.33 11.59
CA SER A 266 -21.85 17.53 10.24
C SER A 266 -20.88 17.08 9.16
N ALA A 267 -21.38 16.71 7.98
CA ALA A 267 -20.56 16.39 6.82
C ALA A 267 -19.66 17.57 6.41
N HIS A 268 -20.10 18.82 6.64
CA HIS A 268 -19.27 20.00 6.34
C HIS A 268 -18.03 20.07 7.23
N GLN A 269 -18.16 19.78 8.52
CA GLN A 269 -17.01 19.74 9.43
C GLN A 269 -16.00 18.66 9.05
N ILE A 270 -16.46 17.47 8.57
CA ILE A 270 -15.56 16.43 8.06
C ILE A 270 -14.87 16.90 6.78
N LYS A 271 -15.59 17.56 5.85
CA LYS A 271 -14.98 18.13 4.64
C LYS A 271 -13.92 19.19 4.96
N ASP A 272 -14.20 20.07 5.92
CA ASP A 272 -13.24 21.09 6.33
C ASP A 272 -11.97 20.47 6.93
N LEU A 273 -12.13 19.41 7.71
CA LEU A 273 -11.01 18.64 8.26
C LEU A 273 -10.15 18.02 7.15
N MET A 274 -10.77 17.44 6.10
CA MET A 274 -10.05 16.83 4.99
C MET A 274 -9.24 17.82 4.15
N LYS A 275 -9.61 19.10 4.12
CA LYS A 275 -8.86 20.14 3.36
C LYS A 275 -7.44 20.35 3.85
N THR A 276 -7.17 20.04 5.12
CA THR A 276 -5.87 20.26 5.75
C THR A 276 -5.22 18.97 6.28
N ALA A 277 -5.88 17.84 6.06
CA ALA A 277 -5.40 16.54 6.53
C ALA A 277 -4.11 16.13 5.80
N PRO A 278 -3.07 15.68 6.51
CA PRO A 278 -1.83 15.22 5.88
C PRO A 278 -2.08 14.05 4.93
N GLY A 279 -1.48 14.11 3.73
CA GLY A 279 -1.59 13.05 2.74
C GLY A 279 -2.98 12.89 2.10
N VAL A 280 -3.92 13.82 2.34
CA VAL A 280 -5.27 13.80 1.80
C VAL A 280 -5.51 14.95 0.84
N VAL A 281 -6.17 14.66 -0.27
CA VAL A 281 -6.71 15.65 -1.21
C VAL A 281 -8.22 15.51 -1.25
N LEU A 282 -8.94 16.59 -0.90
CA LEU A 282 -10.41 16.62 -0.97
C LEU A 282 -10.86 16.97 -2.40
N GLU A 283 -11.57 16.06 -3.05
CA GLU A 283 -12.27 16.25 -4.33
C GLU A 283 -13.76 15.97 -4.12
N ASP A 284 -14.53 16.94 -3.63
CA ASP A 284 -15.92 16.73 -3.22
C ASP A 284 -16.85 17.90 -3.56
N GLU A 285 -17.08 18.09 -4.87
CA GLU A 285 -18.07 19.02 -5.42
C GLU A 285 -19.09 18.25 -6.30
N PRO A 286 -20.00 17.45 -5.72
CA PRO A 286 -20.89 16.56 -6.49
C PRO A 286 -21.79 17.29 -7.50
N LYS A 287 -22.16 18.53 -7.23
CA LYS A 287 -22.97 19.35 -8.16
C LYS A 287 -22.22 19.65 -9.48
N GLN A 288 -20.88 19.65 -9.41
CA GLN A 288 -20.00 19.85 -10.55
C GLN A 288 -19.44 18.53 -11.08
N GLN A 289 -19.88 17.39 -10.54
CA GLN A 289 -19.35 16.06 -10.82
C GLN A 289 -17.85 15.91 -10.50
N ILE A 290 -17.36 16.64 -9.50
CA ILE A 290 -15.98 16.54 -9.02
C ILE A 290 -15.97 15.54 -7.84
N TYR A 291 -15.31 14.44 -8.07
CA TYR A 291 -15.06 13.36 -7.11
C TYR A 291 -13.88 12.51 -7.60
N PRO A 292 -13.13 11.84 -6.72
CA PRO A 292 -11.96 11.08 -7.14
C PRO A 292 -12.34 9.78 -7.86
N THR A 293 -11.54 9.45 -8.86
CA THR A 293 -11.63 8.19 -9.61
C THR A 293 -10.24 7.58 -9.77
N PRO A 294 -10.10 6.27 -10.03
CA PRO A 294 -8.80 5.69 -10.36
C PRO A 294 -8.09 6.43 -11.49
N ALA A 295 -8.82 6.77 -12.56
CA ALA A 295 -8.25 7.46 -13.72
C ALA A 295 -7.67 8.85 -13.39
N SER A 296 -8.23 9.56 -12.42
CA SER A 296 -7.75 10.89 -11.99
C SER A 296 -6.67 10.83 -10.91
N SER A 297 -6.58 9.72 -10.16
CA SER A 297 -5.72 9.58 -8.97
C SER A 297 -4.43 8.80 -9.24
N VAL A 298 -4.39 7.94 -10.27
CA VAL A 298 -3.20 7.17 -10.63
C VAL A 298 -2.02 8.10 -11.01
N GLY A 299 -0.83 7.74 -10.56
CA GLY A 299 0.39 8.54 -10.72
C GLY A 299 0.56 9.65 -9.69
N LYS A 300 -0.37 9.79 -8.74
CA LYS A 300 -0.31 10.76 -7.63
C LYS A 300 -0.04 10.04 -6.31
N ASN A 301 0.55 10.77 -5.37
CA ASN A 301 1.08 10.20 -4.13
C ASN A 301 0.12 10.35 -2.93
N ASP A 302 -0.99 11.05 -3.12
CA ASP A 302 -1.96 11.37 -2.08
C ASP A 302 -3.13 10.38 -2.07
N VAL A 303 -3.88 10.40 -0.98
CA VAL A 303 -5.18 9.76 -0.85
C VAL A 303 -6.27 10.78 -1.19
N PHE A 304 -7.10 10.46 -2.16
CA PHE A 304 -8.18 11.33 -2.63
C PHE A 304 -9.47 10.94 -1.96
N VAL A 305 -10.15 11.92 -1.37
CA VAL A 305 -11.41 11.70 -0.63
C VAL A 305 -12.51 12.58 -1.22
N GLY A 306 -13.68 11.99 -1.42
CA GLY A 306 -14.86 12.71 -1.88
C GLY A 306 -16.15 12.00 -1.48
N ARG A 307 -17.29 12.49 -1.99
CA ARG A 307 -18.60 11.95 -1.70
C ARG A 307 -18.90 11.84 -0.20
N ILE A 308 -18.37 12.80 0.59
CA ILE A 308 -18.58 12.87 2.03
C ILE A 308 -20.02 13.34 2.28
N ARG A 309 -20.78 12.50 2.97
CA ARG A 309 -22.19 12.75 3.29
C ARG A 309 -22.56 12.10 4.61
N LYS A 310 -23.50 12.72 5.33
CA LYS A 310 -24.08 12.15 6.53
C LYS A 310 -25.00 10.99 6.15
N ASP A 311 -25.08 9.98 7.00
CA ASP A 311 -26.08 8.92 6.88
C ASP A 311 -27.49 9.51 7.13
N LEU A 312 -28.52 8.89 6.57
CA LEU A 312 -29.88 9.38 6.66
C LEU A 312 -30.59 8.93 7.94
N ASP A 313 -30.20 7.78 8.47
CA ASP A 313 -30.86 7.11 9.58
C ASP A 313 -29.98 7.05 10.85
N GLU A 314 -28.64 7.12 10.70
CA GLU A 314 -27.68 7.14 11.82
C GLU A 314 -27.03 8.53 11.99
N ASP A 315 -27.35 9.19 13.07
CA ASP A 315 -26.90 10.57 13.36
C ASP A 315 -25.36 10.69 13.47
N ARG A 316 -24.67 9.63 13.82
CA ARG A 316 -23.21 9.58 13.91
C ARG A 316 -22.57 8.91 12.69
N GLY A 317 -23.40 8.48 11.71
CA GLY A 317 -22.99 7.79 10.50
C GLY A 317 -22.55 8.72 9.38
N PHE A 318 -21.46 8.37 8.70
CA PHE A 318 -20.94 9.09 7.52
C PHE A 318 -20.46 8.12 6.46
N HIS A 319 -20.62 8.52 5.21
CA HIS A 319 -20.09 7.81 4.05
C HIS A 319 -19.03 8.65 3.37
N LEU A 320 -17.95 7.99 2.94
CA LEU A 320 -16.85 8.56 2.18
C LEU A 320 -16.55 7.69 0.95
N TRP A 321 -15.98 8.30 -0.05
CA TRP A 321 -15.37 7.63 -1.20
C TRP A 321 -13.89 7.96 -1.20
N VAL A 322 -13.05 6.92 -1.14
CA VAL A 322 -11.59 7.04 -1.00
C VAL A 322 -10.92 6.37 -2.18
N VAL A 323 -9.95 7.04 -2.80
CA VAL A 323 -9.21 6.52 -3.95
C VAL A 323 -7.73 6.84 -3.80
N SER A 324 -6.87 5.88 -4.13
CA SER A 324 -5.43 6.15 -4.27
C SER A 324 -4.76 5.25 -5.30
N ASP A 325 -3.55 5.63 -5.70
CA ASP A 325 -2.67 4.72 -6.45
C ASP A 325 -2.12 3.64 -5.53
N ASN A 326 -2.56 2.41 -5.75
CA ASN A 326 -2.20 1.26 -4.92
C ASN A 326 -0.74 0.83 -5.04
N LEU A 327 -0.03 1.24 -6.09
CA LEU A 327 1.39 0.97 -6.27
C LEU A 327 2.27 2.08 -5.68
N LEU A 328 1.72 3.31 -5.54
CA LEU A 328 2.40 4.46 -4.94
C LEU A 328 2.04 4.57 -3.45
N LYS A 329 1.01 5.33 -3.08
CA LYS A 329 0.65 5.47 -1.66
C LYS A 329 0.35 4.13 -1.00
N GLY A 330 -0.28 3.22 -1.72
CA GLY A 330 -0.55 1.87 -1.23
C GLY A 330 0.69 0.98 -1.03
N ALA A 331 1.87 1.37 -1.53
CA ALA A 331 3.06 0.53 -1.47
C ALA A 331 4.37 1.34 -1.46
N ALA A 332 4.87 1.71 -2.64
CA ALA A 332 6.21 2.29 -2.81
C ALA A 332 6.38 3.63 -2.11
N TRP A 333 5.43 4.55 -2.27
CA TRP A 333 5.47 5.86 -1.64
C TRP A 333 5.47 5.75 -0.12
N ASN A 334 4.57 4.95 0.47
CA ASN A 334 4.52 4.75 1.92
C ASN A 334 5.81 4.12 2.46
N SER A 335 6.39 3.14 1.74
CA SER A 335 7.66 2.53 2.13
C SER A 335 8.82 3.53 2.14
N VAL A 336 8.88 4.44 1.15
CA VAL A 336 9.91 5.48 1.10
C VAL A 336 9.65 6.56 2.15
N GLN A 337 8.40 6.92 2.42
CA GLN A 337 8.05 7.82 3.54
C GLN A 337 8.51 7.24 4.89
N ILE A 338 8.37 5.93 5.11
CA ILE A 338 8.91 5.26 6.31
C ILE A 338 10.43 5.46 6.38
N ALA A 339 11.16 5.28 5.27
CA ALA A 339 12.61 5.50 5.24
C ALA A 339 12.99 6.96 5.55
N GLU A 340 12.22 7.93 5.05
CA GLU A 340 12.40 9.35 5.40
C GLU A 340 12.12 9.64 6.88
N SER A 341 11.07 9.05 7.43
CA SER A 341 10.71 9.19 8.83
C SER A 341 11.80 8.59 9.76
N LEU A 342 12.42 7.47 9.37
CA LEU A 342 13.56 6.91 10.09
C LEU A 342 14.73 7.89 10.16
N LEU A 343 15.05 8.56 9.05
CA LEU A 343 16.10 9.58 9.01
C LEU A 343 15.72 10.82 9.85
N LYS A 344 14.51 11.34 9.68
CA LYS A 344 13.96 12.50 10.41
C LYS A 344 13.96 12.27 11.93
N LEU A 345 13.65 11.07 12.37
CA LEU A 345 13.60 10.69 13.79
C LEU A 345 14.98 10.31 14.35
N GLY A 346 16.04 10.30 13.56
CA GLY A 346 17.38 9.90 13.96
C GLY A 346 17.53 8.41 14.29
N LEU A 347 16.65 7.58 13.73
CA LEU A 347 16.66 6.12 13.91
C LEU A 347 17.59 5.42 12.93
N VAL A 348 18.01 6.10 11.89
CA VAL A 348 19.11 5.71 10.99
C VAL A 348 20.10 6.86 10.88
N THR A 349 21.39 6.55 10.88
CA THR A 349 22.44 7.55 10.81
C THR A 349 23.09 7.53 9.45
N VAL A 350 23.21 8.71 8.84
CA VAL A 350 23.99 8.90 7.62
C VAL A 350 25.47 8.75 7.93
N LYS A 351 26.16 7.81 7.25
CA LYS A 351 27.60 7.51 7.46
C LYS A 351 28.48 8.28 6.47
#